data_78145c0ee90dcb1d831584eefe2d1e43
#
_entry.id   78145c0ee90dcb1d831584eefe2d1e43
#
_cell.length_a   1.000
_cell.length_b   1.000
_cell.length_c   1.000
_cell.angle_alpha   90.00
_cell.angle_beta   90.00
_cell.angle_gamma   90.00
#
_symmetry.space_group_name_H-M   'P 1'
#
loop_
_entity.id
_entity.type
_entity.pdbx_description
1 polymer ?
#
loop_
_entity_poly.entity_id
_entity_poly.type
_entity_poly.pdbx_seq_one_letter_code
_entity_poly.pdbx_strand_id
1 'polypeptide(L)'
;QYHASHILWLLLFLLSFLLLALDWIYDWRFNRSLVEQGDKWLLLSGHIVNMIWSNWLLNITGLAIVEFFLSSHASFRQWLLVILVAAGVISAGVWWWLPDIKYYVGLSGVLHGLFLYGALRETRFYPLSGYVLTTVLIGKLTWEFFNGALPGSEDMTGGRVLTEAHLLGAVGGIIVWLAECLPYLFDRLFNNKS
;
A
#
# COMPACT_ATOMS: atom_id res chain seq x y z
N GLN A 1 8.40 -10.53 18.97
CA GLN A 1 8.42 -10.05 17.57
C GLN A 1 7.17 -9.24 17.20
N TYR A 2 6.01 -9.53 17.81
CA TYR A 2 4.74 -8.83 17.54
C TYR A 2 4.75 -7.36 17.98
N HIS A 3 5.42 -7.02 19.08
CA HIS A 3 5.50 -5.63 19.57
C HIS A 3 6.23 -4.67 18.61
N ALA A 4 7.11 -5.17 17.76
CA ALA A 4 7.86 -4.32 16.84
C ALA A 4 7.02 -3.83 15.64
N SER A 5 5.98 -4.57 15.22
CA SER A 5 5.09 -4.12 14.14
C SER A 5 4.19 -2.96 14.56
N HIS A 6 3.75 -2.91 15.83
CA HIS A 6 2.97 -1.77 16.34
C HIS A 6 3.73 -0.44 16.25
N ILE A 7 5.06 -0.48 16.42
CA ILE A 7 5.90 0.71 16.25
C ILE A 7 5.84 1.23 14.81
N LEU A 8 5.86 0.35 13.81
CA LEU A 8 5.78 0.74 12.41
C LEU A 8 4.46 1.46 12.09
N TRP A 9 3.34 0.92 12.58
CA TRP A 9 2.02 1.51 12.39
C TRP A 9 1.90 2.86 13.08
N LEU A 10 2.42 2.96 14.31
CA LEU A 10 2.46 4.21 15.04
C LEU A 10 3.32 5.27 14.33
N LEU A 11 4.47 4.88 13.77
CA LEU A 11 5.33 5.79 13.01
C LEU A 11 4.64 6.30 11.74
N LEU A 12 3.97 5.43 11.00
CA LEU A 12 3.19 5.83 9.81
C LEU A 12 2.05 6.77 10.20
N PHE A 13 1.32 6.47 11.28
CA PHE A 13 0.27 7.34 11.81
C PHE A 13 0.83 8.72 12.17
N LEU A 14 1.85 8.77 13.01
CA LEU A 14 2.42 10.03 13.50
C LEU A 14 3.01 10.87 12.36
N LEU A 15 3.75 10.24 11.44
CA LEU A 15 4.36 10.96 10.32
C LEU A 15 3.30 11.53 9.39
N SER A 16 2.30 10.73 9.00
CA SER A 16 1.22 11.20 8.13
C SER A 16 0.37 12.29 8.80
N PHE A 17 0.14 12.18 10.12
CA PHE A 17 -0.53 13.20 10.91
C PHE A 17 0.25 14.52 10.93
N LEU A 18 1.55 14.45 11.22
CA LEU A 18 2.39 15.64 11.30
C LEU A 18 2.48 16.36 9.94
N LEU A 19 2.65 15.61 8.84
CA LEU A 19 2.70 16.21 7.51
C LEU A 19 1.41 16.97 7.18
N LEU A 20 0.26 16.42 7.55
CA LEU A 20 -1.03 17.08 7.34
C LEU A 20 -1.22 18.26 8.30
N ALA A 21 -0.91 18.10 9.60
CA ALA A 21 -1.11 19.12 10.62
C ALA A 21 -0.19 20.36 10.42
N LEU A 22 0.99 20.16 9.85
CA LEU A 22 1.96 21.23 9.56
C LEU A 22 1.82 21.80 8.13
N ASP A 23 0.83 21.34 7.38
CA ASP A 23 0.56 21.77 5.99
C ASP A 23 1.77 21.58 5.04
N TRP A 24 2.57 20.53 5.29
CA TRP A 24 3.75 20.20 4.47
C TRP A 24 3.41 19.37 3.23
N ILE A 25 2.12 19.32 2.86
CA ILE A 25 1.61 18.52 1.74
C ILE A 25 2.33 18.87 0.44
N TYR A 26 2.48 20.16 0.17
CA TYR A 26 3.05 20.64 -1.08
C TYR A 26 4.53 20.35 -1.23
N ASP A 27 5.26 20.31 -0.13
CA ASP A 27 6.70 20.06 -0.12
C ASP A 27 7.03 18.57 -0.22
N TRP A 28 6.13 17.69 0.27
CA TRP A 28 6.35 16.26 0.37
C TRP A 28 5.60 15.42 -0.66
N ARG A 29 4.65 16.01 -1.41
CA ARG A 29 3.92 15.30 -2.47
C ARG A 29 4.86 14.94 -3.62
N PHE A 30 4.58 13.84 -4.31
CA PHE A 30 5.20 13.62 -5.61
C PHE A 30 4.91 14.81 -6.52
N ASN A 31 5.97 15.37 -7.09
CA ASN A 31 5.92 16.42 -8.09
C ASN A 31 6.88 16.05 -9.23
N ARG A 32 6.32 15.72 -10.39
CA ARG A 32 7.10 15.22 -11.52
C ARG A 32 8.22 16.18 -11.93
N SER A 33 7.94 17.47 -12.03
CA SER A 33 8.92 18.48 -12.42
C SER A 33 10.09 18.57 -11.44
N LEU A 34 9.82 18.51 -10.13
CA LEU A 34 10.88 18.53 -9.12
C LEU A 34 11.70 17.23 -9.13
N VAL A 35 11.05 16.09 -9.35
CA VAL A 35 11.75 14.80 -9.50
C VAL A 35 12.68 14.82 -10.73
N GLU A 36 12.27 15.44 -11.84
CA GLU A 36 13.12 15.64 -13.03
C GLU A 36 14.31 16.53 -12.73
N GLN A 37 14.15 17.53 -11.86
CA GLN A 37 15.21 18.44 -11.42
C GLN A 37 16.18 17.81 -10.40
N GLY A 38 15.85 16.64 -9.85
CA GLY A 38 16.74 15.89 -8.96
C GLY A 38 16.14 15.49 -7.61
N ASP A 39 14.98 16.01 -7.22
CA ASP A 39 14.32 15.71 -5.94
C ASP A 39 13.69 14.30 -5.92
N LYS A 40 14.52 13.26 -6.12
CA LYS A 40 14.10 11.86 -6.25
C LYS A 40 13.38 11.30 -5.02
N TRP A 41 13.61 11.86 -3.84
CA TRP A 41 12.96 11.47 -2.59
C TRP A 41 11.44 11.65 -2.62
N LEU A 42 10.94 12.59 -3.46
CA LEU A 42 9.51 12.83 -3.67
C LEU A 42 8.78 11.62 -4.28
N LEU A 43 9.49 10.70 -4.91
CA LEU A 43 8.95 9.41 -5.36
C LEU A 43 8.44 8.57 -4.19
N LEU A 44 9.04 8.68 -3.01
CA LEU A 44 8.67 7.91 -1.83
C LEU A 44 7.79 8.70 -0.86
N SER A 45 8.09 9.98 -0.65
CA SER A 45 7.38 10.79 0.35
C SER A 45 5.90 11.01 -0.01
N GLY A 46 5.55 11.09 -1.29
CA GLY A 46 4.17 11.23 -1.74
C GLY A 46 3.22 10.16 -1.22
N HIS A 47 3.74 8.97 -0.87
CA HIS A 47 2.92 7.87 -0.32
C HIS A 47 2.48 8.07 1.14
N ILE A 48 3.10 9.00 1.87
CA ILE A 48 2.79 9.26 3.28
C ILE A 48 1.90 10.50 3.44
N VAL A 49 1.83 11.32 2.40
CA VAL A 49 1.06 12.57 2.40
C VAL A 49 -0.42 12.30 2.17
N ASN A 50 -1.27 13.10 2.79
CA ASN A 50 -2.72 13.08 2.60
C ASN A 50 -3.22 14.47 2.21
N MET A 51 -4.20 14.56 1.32
CA MET A 51 -4.71 15.84 0.80
C MET A 51 -5.42 16.68 1.87
N ILE A 52 -6.33 16.04 2.60
CA ILE A 52 -7.23 16.66 3.59
C ILE A 52 -7.49 15.69 4.75
N TRP A 53 -8.08 16.19 5.83
CA TRP A 53 -8.35 15.41 7.03
C TRP A 53 -9.25 14.18 6.81
N SER A 54 -10.25 14.26 5.94
CA SER A 54 -11.08 13.08 5.61
C SER A 54 -10.31 12.00 4.86
N ASN A 55 -9.41 12.39 3.95
CA ASN A 55 -8.49 11.46 3.28
C ASN A 55 -7.57 10.78 4.31
N TRP A 56 -6.98 11.56 5.21
CA TRP A 56 -6.15 11.03 6.28
C TRP A 56 -6.93 10.03 7.15
N LEU A 57 -8.16 10.38 7.55
CA LEU A 57 -8.99 9.50 8.37
C LEU A 57 -9.32 8.18 7.65
N LEU A 58 -9.62 8.21 6.35
CA LEU A 58 -9.80 7.01 5.55
C LEU A 58 -8.55 6.12 5.55
N ASN A 59 -7.39 6.72 5.32
CA ASN A 59 -6.12 6.00 5.28
C ASN A 59 -5.77 5.42 6.66
N ILE A 60 -6.00 6.15 7.74
CA ILE A 60 -5.76 5.63 9.10
C ILE A 60 -6.76 4.53 9.47
N THR A 61 -8.01 4.63 9.01
CA THR A 61 -8.98 3.53 9.18
C THR A 61 -8.50 2.28 8.43
N GLY A 62 -8.02 2.41 7.19
CA GLY A 62 -7.42 1.30 6.46
C GLY A 62 -6.19 0.72 7.16
N LEU A 63 -5.32 1.57 7.70
CA LEU A 63 -4.15 1.16 8.48
C LEU A 63 -4.56 0.41 9.76
N ALA A 64 -5.60 0.88 10.47
CA ALA A 64 -6.13 0.22 11.65
C ALA A 64 -6.73 -1.15 11.33
N ILE A 65 -7.38 -1.32 10.18
CA ILE A 65 -7.88 -2.61 9.72
C ILE A 65 -6.72 -3.58 9.49
N VAL A 66 -5.66 -3.17 8.80
CA VAL A 66 -4.45 -3.98 8.59
C VAL A 66 -3.81 -4.35 9.94
N GLU A 67 -3.67 -3.38 10.83
CA GLU A 67 -3.13 -3.59 12.17
C GLU A 67 -3.93 -4.60 12.96
N PHE A 68 -5.24 -4.41 13.06
CA PHE A 68 -6.10 -5.21 13.91
C PHE A 68 -6.27 -6.65 13.41
N PHE A 69 -6.48 -6.83 12.10
CA PHE A 69 -6.78 -8.15 11.54
C PHE A 69 -5.54 -8.90 11.05
N LEU A 70 -4.52 -8.21 10.56
CA LEU A 70 -3.45 -8.82 9.77
C LEU A 70 -2.05 -8.67 10.36
N SER A 71 -1.82 -7.77 11.31
CA SER A 71 -0.48 -7.44 11.81
C SER A 71 0.26 -8.63 12.43
N SER A 72 -0.46 -9.55 13.06
CA SER A 72 0.10 -10.75 13.70
C SER A 72 0.68 -11.78 12.72
N HIS A 73 0.38 -11.66 11.43
CA HIS A 73 0.74 -12.65 10.41
C HIS A 73 2.12 -12.43 9.79
N ALA A 74 2.78 -11.29 10.10
CA ALA A 74 4.10 -10.98 9.57
C ALA A 74 4.95 -10.22 10.60
N SER A 75 6.27 -10.33 10.44
CA SER A 75 7.23 -9.59 11.24
C SER A 75 7.33 -8.14 10.80
N PHE A 76 7.92 -7.27 11.65
CA PHE A 76 8.24 -5.88 11.31
C PHE A 76 8.99 -5.76 9.97
N ARG A 77 10.00 -6.61 9.75
CA ARG A 77 10.80 -6.58 8.52
C ARG A 77 9.99 -6.89 7.27
N GLN A 78 9.06 -7.84 7.37
CA GLN A 78 8.17 -8.21 6.27
C GLN A 78 7.19 -7.08 5.95
N TRP A 79 6.56 -6.49 6.95
CA TRP A 79 5.68 -5.34 6.76
C TRP A 79 6.42 -4.13 6.15
N LEU A 80 7.62 -3.84 6.65
CA LEU A 80 8.46 -2.78 6.09
C LEU A 80 8.82 -3.07 4.62
N LEU A 81 9.15 -4.32 4.30
CA LEU A 81 9.45 -4.72 2.92
C LEU A 81 8.23 -4.53 2.00
N VAL A 82 7.02 -4.89 2.47
CA VAL A 82 5.79 -4.66 1.68
C VAL A 82 5.57 -3.17 1.43
N ILE A 83 5.75 -2.31 2.44
CA ILE A 83 5.64 -0.86 2.28
C ILE A 83 6.61 -0.35 1.22
N LEU A 84 7.89 -0.73 1.32
CA LEU A 84 8.92 -0.27 0.40
C LEU A 84 8.70 -0.78 -1.03
N VAL A 85 8.34 -2.05 -1.19
CA VAL A 85 8.09 -2.64 -2.52
C VAL A 85 6.82 -2.06 -3.13
N ALA A 86 5.73 -1.94 -2.37
CA ALA A 86 4.49 -1.33 -2.87
C ALA A 86 4.71 0.12 -3.29
N ALA A 87 5.36 0.94 -2.43
CA ALA A 87 5.72 2.31 -2.77
C ALA A 87 6.61 2.38 -4.01
N GLY A 88 7.61 1.51 -4.12
CA GLY A 88 8.50 1.44 -5.28
C GLY A 88 7.76 1.08 -6.58
N VAL A 89 6.86 0.08 -6.53
CA VAL A 89 6.05 -0.33 -7.69
C VAL A 89 5.10 0.79 -8.12
N ILE A 90 4.45 1.46 -7.17
CA ILE A 90 3.58 2.62 -7.47
C ILE A 90 4.41 3.74 -8.09
N SER A 91 5.54 4.10 -7.48
CA SER A 91 6.41 5.17 -7.98
C SER A 91 6.92 4.88 -9.38
N ALA A 92 7.34 3.64 -9.64
CA ALA A 92 7.74 3.19 -10.96
C ALA A 92 6.60 3.29 -11.97
N GLY A 93 5.39 2.83 -11.59
CA GLY A 93 4.22 2.91 -12.44
C GLY A 93 3.80 4.35 -12.75
N VAL A 94 3.77 5.21 -11.74
CA VAL A 94 3.47 6.65 -11.92
C VAL A 94 4.52 7.31 -12.81
N TRP A 95 5.79 6.95 -12.65
CA TRP A 95 6.87 7.54 -13.43
C TRP A 95 6.86 7.12 -14.90
N TRP A 96 6.73 5.82 -15.18
CA TRP A 96 6.91 5.30 -16.55
C TRP A 96 5.60 5.09 -17.31
N TRP A 97 4.50 4.74 -16.63
CA TRP A 97 3.25 4.39 -17.30
C TRP A 97 2.16 5.46 -17.23
N LEU A 98 2.31 6.43 -16.31
CA LEU A 98 1.34 7.50 -16.11
C LEU A 98 2.00 8.87 -16.27
N PRO A 99 2.55 9.22 -17.47
CA PRO A 99 3.33 10.44 -17.67
C PRO A 99 2.51 11.73 -17.45
N ASP A 100 1.19 11.66 -17.60
CA ASP A 100 0.29 12.81 -17.40
C ASP A 100 0.07 13.14 -15.92
N ILE A 101 0.42 12.24 -15.01
CA ILE A 101 0.32 12.50 -13.58
C ILE A 101 1.46 13.44 -13.15
N LYS A 102 1.10 14.69 -12.87
CA LYS A 102 2.04 15.72 -12.40
C LYS A 102 2.27 15.67 -10.90
N TYR A 103 1.22 15.37 -10.14
CA TYR A 103 1.23 15.31 -8.68
C TYR A 103 0.58 14.02 -8.21
N TYR A 104 1.13 13.44 -7.15
CA TYR A 104 0.56 12.27 -6.48
C TYR A 104 0.75 12.37 -4.98
N VAL A 105 -0.29 12.00 -4.26
CA VAL A 105 -0.30 11.84 -2.81
C VAL A 105 -1.20 10.66 -2.43
N GLY A 106 -0.91 10.00 -1.35
CA GLY A 106 -1.83 9.06 -0.72
C GLY A 106 -1.19 7.76 -0.27
N LEU A 107 -1.46 7.44 0.99
CA LEU A 107 -1.08 6.17 1.60
C LEU A 107 -1.91 4.99 1.04
N SER A 108 -3.06 5.28 0.44
CA SER A 108 -4.04 4.28 0.02
C SER A 108 -3.49 3.20 -0.91
N GLY A 109 -2.64 3.58 -1.87
CA GLY A 109 -1.98 2.60 -2.74
C GLY A 109 -1.15 1.58 -1.95
N VAL A 110 -0.32 2.05 -1.04
CA VAL A 110 0.49 1.19 -0.15
C VAL A 110 -0.40 0.33 0.75
N LEU A 111 -1.51 0.88 1.27
CA LEU A 111 -2.49 0.12 2.06
C LEU A 111 -3.09 -1.05 1.29
N HIS A 112 -3.34 -0.92 -0.01
CA HIS A 112 -3.81 -2.05 -0.84
C HIS A 112 -2.75 -3.16 -0.93
N GLY A 113 -1.48 -2.79 -1.01
CA GLY A 113 -0.37 -3.76 -0.94
C GLY A 113 -0.29 -4.48 0.41
N LEU A 114 -0.36 -3.72 1.50
CA LEU A 114 -0.35 -4.26 2.85
C LEU A 114 -1.54 -5.19 3.11
N PHE A 115 -2.73 -4.75 2.70
CA PHE A 115 -3.95 -5.54 2.88
C PHE A 115 -3.89 -6.84 2.09
N LEU A 116 -3.51 -6.80 0.81
CA LEU A 116 -3.45 -8.01 -0.02
C LEU A 116 -2.39 -8.99 0.47
N TYR A 117 -1.20 -8.50 0.80
CA TYR A 117 -0.16 -9.32 1.40
C TYR A 117 -0.63 -10.00 2.69
N GLY A 118 -1.24 -9.22 3.61
CA GLY A 118 -1.76 -9.74 4.86
C GLY A 118 -2.88 -10.75 4.65
N ALA A 119 -3.84 -10.46 3.77
CA ALA A 119 -4.96 -11.36 3.45
C ALA A 119 -4.48 -12.69 2.84
N LEU A 120 -3.47 -12.66 1.97
CA LEU A 120 -2.85 -13.86 1.42
C LEU A 120 -2.14 -14.68 2.49
N ARG A 121 -1.48 -14.04 3.46
CA ARG A 121 -0.87 -14.74 4.61
C ARG A 121 -1.91 -15.29 5.57
N GLU A 122 -3.02 -14.57 5.78
CA GLU A 122 -4.17 -15.01 6.59
C GLU A 122 -4.69 -16.36 6.14
N THR A 123 -4.68 -16.67 4.81
CA THR A 123 -5.14 -17.95 4.29
C THR A 123 -4.42 -19.16 4.90
N ARG A 124 -3.21 -18.98 5.43
CA ARG A 124 -2.44 -20.06 6.07
C ARG A 124 -2.92 -20.40 7.48
N PHE A 125 -3.53 -19.43 8.17
CA PHE A 125 -3.98 -19.55 9.56
C PHE A 125 -5.50 -19.70 9.63
N TYR A 126 -6.21 -18.87 8.88
CA TYR A 126 -7.67 -18.82 8.80
C TYR A 126 -8.11 -18.77 7.33
N PRO A 127 -8.17 -19.92 6.63
CA PRO A 127 -8.38 -19.96 5.17
C PRO A 127 -9.63 -19.21 4.71
N LEU A 128 -10.77 -19.39 5.40
CA LEU A 128 -12.01 -18.73 5.02
C LEU A 128 -11.90 -17.20 5.10
N SER A 129 -11.37 -16.68 6.21
CA SER A 129 -11.14 -15.26 6.42
C SER A 129 -10.22 -14.71 5.34
N GLY A 130 -9.06 -15.34 5.11
CA GLY A 130 -8.10 -14.92 4.11
C GLY A 130 -8.66 -14.89 2.68
N TYR A 131 -9.44 -15.93 2.29
CA TYR A 131 -10.08 -15.93 0.97
C TYR A 131 -11.15 -14.86 0.84
N VAL A 132 -11.97 -14.63 1.88
CA VAL A 132 -12.98 -13.56 1.87
C VAL A 132 -12.31 -12.20 1.71
N LEU A 133 -11.30 -11.88 2.53
CA LEU A 133 -10.58 -10.61 2.48
C LEU A 133 -9.92 -10.39 1.11
N THR A 134 -9.26 -11.42 0.58
CA THR A 134 -8.65 -11.38 -0.75
C THR A 134 -9.69 -11.13 -1.84
N THR A 135 -10.82 -11.83 -1.80
CA THR A 135 -11.89 -11.70 -2.80
C THR A 135 -12.53 -10.31 -2.75
N VAL A 136 -12.79 -9.77 -1.56
CA VAL A 136 -13.33 -8.42 -1.38
C VAL A 136 -12.38 -7.38 -1.98
N LEU A 137 -11.07 -7.48 -1.71
CA LEU A 137 -10.11 -6.56 -2.29
C LEU A 137 -10.01 -6.70 -3.81
N ILE A 138 -9.96 -7.91 -4.35
CA ILE A 138 -9.94 -8.14 -5.79
C ILE A 138 -11.21 -7.58 -6.43
N GLY A 139 -12.38 -7.78 -5.81
CA GLY A 139 -13.64 -7.21 -6.29
C GLY A 139 -13.60 -5.68 -6.34
N LYS A 140 -13.07 -5.04 -5.29
CA LYS A 140 -12.86 -3.59 -5.27
C LYS A 140 -11.92 -3.12 -6.38
N LEU A 141 -10.76 -3.75 -6.53
CA LEU A 141 -9.79 -3.38 -7.58
C LEU A 141 -10.35 -3.61 -8.98
N THR A 142 -11.13 -4.68 -9.18
CA THR A 142 -11.82 -4.94 -10.45
C THR A 142 -12.85 -3.85 -10.76
N TRP A 143 -13.64 -3.46 -9.75
CA TRP A 143 -14.56 -2.32 -9.89
C TRP A 143 -13.82 -1.06 -10.31
N GLU A 144 -12.76 -0.71 -9.59
CA GLU A 144 -11.97 0.51 -9.86
C GLU A 144 -11.32 0.49 -11.24
N PHE A 145 -10.91 -0.67 -11.71
CA PHE A 145 -10.31 -0.81 -13.05
C PHE A 145 -11.31 -0.51 -14.18
N PHE A 146 -12.57 -0.94 -14.05
CA PHE A 146 -13.58 -0.76 -15.09
C PHE A 146 -14.41 0.52 -14.93
N ASN A 147 -14.62 0.99 -13.72
CA ASN A 147 -15.56 2.07 -13.43
C ASN A 147 -14.88 3.32 -12.82
N GLY A 148 -13.59 3.25 -12.52
CA GLY A 148 -12.90 4.30 -11.77
C GLY A 148 -13.17 4.24 -10.27
N ALA A 149 -12.91 5.33 -9.58
CA ALA A 149 -13.03 5.42 -8.13
C ALA A 149 -14.41 5.03 -7.61
N LEU A 150 -14.47 4.46 -6.40
CA LEU A 150 -15.75 4.15 -5.76
C LEU A 150 -16.58 5.44 -5.58
N PRO A 151 -17.93 5.37 -5.76
CA PRO A 151 -18.78 6.54 -5.57
C PRO A 151 -18.56 7.25 -4.23
N GLY A 152 -18.39 8.57 -4.26
CA GLY A 152 -18.14 9.39 -3.08
C GLY A 152 -16.70 9.40 -2.56
N SER A 153 -15.81 8.56 -3.07
CA SER A 153 -14.42 8.53 -2.59
C SER A 153 -13.64 9.79 -2.96
N GLU A 154 -13.90 10.40 -4.11
CA GLU A 154 -13.22 11.63 -4.54
C GLU A 154 -13.61 12.82 -3.66
N ASP A 155 -14.86 12.91 -3.21
CA ASP A 155 -15.30 13.93 -2.26
C ASP A 155 -14.60 13.75 -0.90
N MET A 156 -14.46 12.49 -0.45
CA MET A 156 -13.79 12.18 0.81
C MET A 156 -12.27 12.36 0.75
N THR A 157 -11.66 12.22 -0.41
CA THR A 157 -10.21 12.37 -0.58
C THR A 157 -9.79 13.81 -0.92
N GLY A 158 -10.74 14.67 -1.29
CA GLY A 158 -10.48 16.05 -1.68
C GLY A 158 -9.93 16.19 -3.09
N GLY A 159 -10.08 15.18 -3.94
CA GLY A 159 -9.63 15.19 -5.32
C GLY A 159 -9.68 13.83 -6.00
N ARG A 160 -9.23 13.79 -7.25
CA ARG A 160 -9.22 12.57 -8.05
C ARG A 160 -8.43 11.46 -7.35
N VAL A 161 -9.05 10.29 -7.22
CA VAL A 161 -8.40 9.08 -6.73
C VAL A 161 -7.66 8.39 -7.87
N LEU A 162 -6.36 8.20 -7.72
CA LEU A 162 -5.53 7.45 -8.67
C LEU A 162 -5.70 5.95 -8.41
N THR A 163 -6.72 5.34 -9.03
CA THR A 163 -7.06 3.92 -8.82
C THR A 163 -5.96 2.98 -9.34
N GLU A 164 -5.18 3.42 -10.32
CA GLU A 164 -4.00 2.72 -10.80
C GLU A 164 -2.96 2.52 -9.70
N ALA A 165 -2.83 3.46 -8.76
CA ALA A 165 -1.93 3.31 -7.61
C ALA A 165 -2.42 2.21 -6.65
N HIS A 166 -3.74 2.00 -6.53
CA HIS A 166 -4.29 0.90 -5.74
C HIS A 166 -3.90 -0.46 -6.33
N LEU A 167 -4.07 -0.61 -7.65
CA LEU A 167 -3.68 -1.84 -8.35
C LEU A 167 -2.17 -2.09 -8.27
N LEU A 168 -1.35 -1.06 -8.51
CA LEU A 168 0.11 -1.16 -8.43
C LEU A 168 0.58 -1.49 -7.01
N GLY A 169 -0.04 -0.92 -5.99
CA GLY A 169 0.24 -1.26 -4.59
C GLY A 169 -0.07 -2.72 -4.28
N ALA A 170 -1.23 -3.21 -4.73
CA ALA A 170 -1.61 -4.61 -4.60
C ALA A 170 -0.60 -5.55 -5.30
N VAL A 171 -0.14 -5.19 -6.50
CA VAL A 171 0.94 -5.91 -7.20
C VAL A 171 2.21 -5.96 -6.35
N GLY A 172 2.60 -4.84 -5.71
CA GLY A 172 3.73 -4.81 -4.78
C GLY A 172 3.57 -5.81 -3.62
N GLY A 173 2.38 -5.89 -3.03
CA GLY A 173 2.06 -6.88 -1.99
C GLY A 173 2.18 -8.33 -2.47
N ILE A 174 1.68 -8.62 -3.69
CA ILE A 174 1.81 -9.95 -4.32
C ILE A 174 3.28 -10.31 -4.56
N ILE A 175 4.09 -9.38 -5.05
CA ILE A 175 5.53 -9.61 -5.30
C ILE A 175 6.23 -10.10 -4.04
N VAL A 176 6.01 -9.43 -2.90
CA VAL A 176 6.62 -9.83 -1.62
C VAL A 176 6.11 -11.20 -1.19
N TRP A 177 4.81 -11.45 -1.29
CA TRP A 177 4.21 -12.74 -0.92
C TRP A 177 4.76 -13.89 -1.78
N LEU A 178 4.87 -13.70 -3.10
CA LEU A 178 5.45 -14.69 -4.01
C LEU A 178 6.93 -14.95 -3.70
N ALA A 179 7.72 -13.91 -3.44
CA ALA A 179 9.12 -14.04 -3.07
C ALA A 179 9.33 -14.89 -1.81
N GLU A 180 8.39 -14.81 -0.85
CA GLU A 180 8.40 -15.66 0.34
C GLU A 180 7.95 -17.10 0.07
N CYS A 181 7.07 -17.31 -0.92
CA CYS A 181 6.58 -18.64 -1.25
C CYS A 181 7.55 -19.45 -2.11
N LEU A 182 8.33 -18.80 -2.97
CA LEU A 182 9.24 -19.45 -3.93
C LEU A 182 10.24 -20.44 -3.30
N PRO A 183 10.94 -20.12 -2.19
CA PRO A 183 11.85 -21.07 -1.55
C PRO A 183 11.16 -22.36 -1.11
N TYR A 184 9.96 -22.25 -0.52
CA TYR A 184 9.20 -23.44 -0.07
C TYR A 184 8.71 -24.29 -1.25
N LEU A 185 8.32 -23.66 -2.35
CA LEU A 185 7.92 -24.37 -3.57
C LEU A 185 9.12 -25.09 -4.18
N PHE A 186 10.27 -24.43 -4.22
CA PHE A 186 11.50 -25.01 -4.75
C PHE A 186 11.94 -26.24 -3.93
N ASP A 187 11.97 -26.12 -2.61
CA ASP A 187 12.32 -27.22 -1.72
C ASP A 187 11.38 -28.42 -1.88
N ARG A 188 10.07 -28.14 -1.98
CA ARG A 188 9.06 -29.20 -2.16
C ARG A 188 9.19 -29.92 -3.51
N LEU A 189 9.52 -29.20 -4.57
CA LEU A 189 9.60 -29.76 -5.93
C LEU A 189 10.91 -30.50 -6.18
N PHE A 190 12.01 -30.04 -5.60
CA PHE A 190 13.34 -30.52 -5.97
C PHE A 190 14.07 -31.30 -4.86
N ASN A 191 13.78 -31.03 -3.58
CA ASN A 191 14.46 -31.65 -2.46
C ASN A 191 13.63 -32.78 -1.79
N ASN A 192 12.32 -32.89 -2.05
CA ASN A 192 11.46 -33.95 -1.51
C ASN A 192 11.49 -35.21 -2.39
N LYS A 193 12.70 -35.70 -2.72
CA LYS A 193 12.92 -37.02 -3.31
C LYS A 193 13.59 -37.92 -2.26
N SER A 194 12.86 -38.24 -1.19
CA SER A 194 13.20 -39.36 -0.31
C SER A 194 11.95 -39.91 0.32
#